data_d92410ca66c27caafad03d8c34a2c9ec
#
_entry.id   d92410ca66c27caafad03d8c34a2c9ec
#
_cell.length_a   1.000
_cell.length_b   1.000
_cell.length_c   1.000
_cell.angle_alpha   90.00
_cell.angle_beta   90.00
_cell.angle_gamma   90.00
#
_symmetry.space_group_name_H-M   'P 1'
#
loop_
_entity.id
_entity.type
_entity.pdbx_description
1 polymer ?
#
loop_
_entity_poly.entity_id
_entity_poly.type
_entity_poly.pdbx_seq_one_letter_code
_entity_poly.pdbx_strand_id
1 'polypeptide(L)'
;AWREAPSSATRREALVQRIVGVADRLRRDDLIRTVLRSEPELAMVYITGRLGTSQQIVIDLVADELRKAQSNNTVRAGDPRQLAAMVLLITQSAIQSAQIVEPILDPDALTTELDHALNGYLRND
;
A
#
# COMPACT_ATOMS: atom_id res chain seq x y z
N ALA A 1 -2.73 -21.31 -1.31
CA ALA A 1 -2.55 -21.04 -1.40
C ALA A 1 -2.16 -20.21 -1.56
N TRP A 2 -2.12 -20.14 -0.96
CA TRP A 2 -1.68 -19.32 -1.21
C TRP A 2 -1.07 -19.54 -2.11
N ARG A 3 -1.45 -19.81 -2.43
CA ARG A 3 -0.82 -20.17 -3.12
C ARG A 3 0.02 -19.44 -3.28
N GLU A 4 0.65 -19.58 -2.91
CA GLU A 4 1.57 -18.73 -2.99
C GLU A 4 1.61 -18.04 -4.23
N ALA A 5 2.32 -16.92 -4.31
CA ALA A 5 2.47 -16.22 -5.57
C ALA A 5 2.90 -17.21 -6.64
N PRO A 6 2.44 -17.05 -7.86
CA PRO A 6 2.93 -17.88 -8.95
C PRO A 6 4.44 -17.83 -9.03
N SER A 7 5.04 -18.92 -9.45
CA SER A 7 6.48 -18.98 -9.57
C SER A 7 7.02 -17.91 -10.53
N SER A 8 6.18 -17.43 -11.44
CA SER A 8 6.58 -16.37 -12.37
C SER A 8 6.51 -14.97 -11.77
N ALA A 9 5.92 -14.82 -10.59
CA ALA A 9 5.82 -13.51 -9.95
C ALA A 9 7.19 -13.02 -9.52
N THR A 10 7.46 -11.75 -9.76
CA THR A 10 8.70 -11.15 -9.29
C THR A 10 8.58 -10.83 -7.80
N ARG A 11 9.73 -10.58 -7.17
CA ARG A 11 9.72 -10.14 -5.78
C ARG A 11 8.94 -8.84 -5.63
N ARG A 12 9.05 -7.92 -6.60
CA ARG A 12 8.28 -6.68 -6.60
C ARG A 12 6.77 -6.98 -6.60
N GLU A 13 6.34 -7.85 -7.49
CA GLU A 13 4.91 -8.18 -7.61
C GLU A 13 4.39 -8.83 -6.33
N ALA A 14 5.18 -9.71 -5.73
CA ALA A 14 4.79 -10.36 -4.49
C ALA A 14 4.67 -9.35 -3.35
N LEU A 15 5.61 -8.41 -3.26
CA LEU A 15 5.56 -7.36 -2.24
C LEU A 15 4.31 -6.48 -2.44
N VAL A 16 4.06 -6.06 -3.68
CA VAL A 16 2.92 -5.22 -3.97
C VAL A 16 1.61 -5.95 -3.62
N GLN A 17 1.51 -7.23 -3.93
CA GLN A 17 0.32 -8.01 -3.58
C GLN A 17 0.08 -8.04 -2.07
N ARG A 18 1.15 -8.16 -1.27
CA ARG A 18 1.00 -8.14 0.18
C ARG A 18 0.53 -6.77 0.67
N ILE A 19 1.09 -5.70 0.12
CA ILE A 19 0.71 -4.35 0.50
C ILE A 19 -0.75 -4.10 0.14
N VAL A 20 -1.13 -4.43 -1.08
CA VAL A 20 -2.51 -4.23 -1.55
C VAL A 20 -3.48 -5.07 -0.73
N GLY A 21 -3.09 -6.28 -0.36
CA GLY A 21 -3.94 -7.16 0.46
C GLY A 21 -4.20 -6.58 1.84
N VAL A 22 -3.18 -6.01 2.47
CA VAL A 22 -3.36 -5.37 3.77
C VAL A 22 -4.24 -4.14 3.63
N ALA A 23 -4.00 -3.32 2.59
CA ALA A 23 -4.82 -2.14 2.35
C ALA A 23 -6.28 -2.51 2.13
N ASP A 24 -6.53 -3.58 1.38
CA ASP A 24 -7.89 -4.04 1.12
C ASP A 24 -8.60 -4.45 2.41
N ARG A 25 -7.90 -5.17 3.28
CA ARG A 25 -8.48 -5.57 4.56
C ARG A 25 -8.79 -4.39 5.45
N LEU A 26 -7.88 -3.42 5.52
CA LEU A 26 -8.10 -2.22 6.32
C LEU A 26 -9.28 -1.41 5.78
N ARG A 27 -9.36 -1.29 4.46
CA ARG A 27 -10.41 -0.52 3.82
C ARG A 27 -11.79 -1.13 4.04
N ARG A 28 -11.86 -2.46 4.20
CA ARG A 28 -13.12 -3.17 4.40
C ARG A 28 -13.49 -3.33 5.87
N ASP A 29 -12.62 -2.90 6.78
CA ASP A 29 -12.90 -2.99 8.21
C ASP A 29 -14.04 -2.04 8.57
N ASP A 30 -15.08 -2.58 9.18
CA ASP A 30 -16.29 -1.81 9.48
C ASP A 30 -16.03 -0.66 10.45
N LEU A 31 -15.19 -0.88 11.44
CA LEU A 31 -14.87 0.16 12.41
C LEU A 31 -14.12 1.30 11.74
N ILE A 32 -13.12 0.97 10.94
CA ILE A 32 -12.34 1.98 10.23
C ILE A 32 -13.25 2.75 9.28
N ARG A 33 -14.11 2.06 8.54
CA ARG A 33 -15.04 2.70 7.61
C ARG A 33 -15.99 3.65 8.34
N THR A 34 -16.49 3.21 9.49
CA THR A 34 -17.41 4.02 10.28
C THR A 34 -16.74 5.29 10.77
N VAL A 35 -15.54 5.18 11.33
CA VAL A 35 -14.80 6.34 11.83
C VAL A 35 -14.47 7.31 10.71
N LEU A 36 -14.00 6.80 9.57
CA LEU A 36 -13.66 7.66 8.44
C LEU A 36 -14.88 8.39 7.88
N ARG A 37 -16.05 7.76 7.95
CA ARG A 37 -17.28 8.36 7.45
C ARG A 37 -17.86 9.39 8.40
N SER A 38 -17.85 9.06 9.69
CA SER A 38 -18.54 9.87 10.70
C SER A 38 -17.73 11.08 11.16
N GLU A 39 -16.42 10.89 11.29
CA GLU A 39 -15.54 11.93 11.84
C GLU A 39 -14.24 11.94 11.05
N PRO A 40 -14.27 12.34 9.77
CA PRO A 40 -13.09 12.22 8.93
C PRO A 40 -11.91 13.04 9.42
N GLU A 41 -12.14 14.25 9.92
CA GLU A 41 -11.04 15.08 10.40
C GLU A 41 -10.39 14.48 11.65
N LEU A 42 -11.23 14.02 12.57
CA LEU A 42 -10.72 13.41 13.80
C LEU A 42 -10.01 12.10 13.48
N ALA A 43 -10.54 11.33 12.53
CA ALA A 43 -9.91 10.10 12.11
C ALA A 43 -8.52 10.37 11.54
N MET A 44 -8.38 11.42 10.74
CA MET A 44 -7.07 11.77 10.18
C MET A 44 -6.07 12.15 11.26
N VAL A 45 -6.50 12.95 12.25
CA VAL A 45 -5.64 13.32 13.36
C VAL A 45 -5.21 12.08 14.14
N TYR A 46 -6.18 11.21 14.45
CA TYR A 46 -5.90 10.00 15.21
C TYR A 46 -4.93 9.07 14.45
N ILE A 47 -5.20 8.85 13.16
CA ILE A 47 -4.37 7.99 12.35
C ILE A 47 -2.95 8.56 12.25
N THR A 48 -2.84 9.86 12.00
CA THR A 48 -1.53 10.51 11.88
C THR A 48 -0.77 10.38 13.20
N GLY A 49 -1.42 10.63 14.32
CA GLY A 49 -0.78 10.54 15.62
C GLY A 49 -0.37 9.13 15.99
N ARG A 50 -1.28 8.17 15.78
CA ARG A 50 -1.02 6.77 16.14
C ARG A 50 0.03 6.15 15.24
N LEU A 51 0.00 6.47 13.96
CA LEU A 51 0.89 5.83 13.00
C LEU A 51 2.24 6.52 12.87
N GLY A 52 2.40 7.68 13.51
CA GLY A 52 3.67 8.40 13.42
C GLY A 52 4.88 7.53 13.74
N THR A 53 4.82 6.81 14.85
CA THR A 53 5.90 5.88 15.22
C THR A 53 5.86 4.62 14.39
N SER A 54 4.66 4.07 14.19
CA SER A 54 4.47 2.84 13.43
C SER A 54 4.87 3.00 11.97
N GLN A 55 4.71 4.21 11.41
CA GLN A 55 5.10 4.47 10.03
C GLN A 55 6.59 4.25 9.82
N GLN A 56 7.41 4.63 10.79
CA GLN A 56 8.84 4.42 10.68
C GLN A 56 9.15 2.93 10.55
N ILE A 57 8.48 2.11 11.36
CA ILE A 57 8.68 0.66 11.32
C ILE A 57 8.25 0.10 9.97
N VAL A 58 7.07 0.52 9.50
CA VAL A 58 6.56 0.05 8.20
C VAL A 58 7.48 0.46 7.06
N ILE A 59 7.93 1.72 7.08
CA ILE A 59 8.85 2.20 6.05
C ILE A 59 10.12 1.37 6.04
N ASP A 60 10.67 1.07 7.23
CA ASP A 60 11.89 0.28 7.30
C ASP A 60 11.69 -1.14 6.77
N LEU A 61 10.56 -1.76 7.11
CA LEU A 61 10.26 -3.10 6.63
C LEU A 61 10.10 -3.12 5.10
N VAL A 62 9.35 -2.16 4.56
CA VAL A 62 9.14 -2.09 3.12
C VAL A 62 10.45 -1.75 2.42
N ALA A 63 11.23 -0.82 2.98
CA ALA A 63 12.52 -0.45 2.39
C ALA A 63 13.46 -1.65 2.31
N ASP A 64 13.45 -2.49 3.35
CA ASP A 64 14.29 -3.69 3.35
C ASP A 64 13.90 -4.64 2.22
N GLU A 65 12.59 -4.84 2.03
CA GLU A 65 12.11 -5.68 0.94
C GLU A 65 12.40 -5.06 -0.42
N LEU A 66 12.29 -3.74 -0.53
CA LEU A 66 12.63 -3.07 -1.79
C LEU A 66 14.12 -3.21 -2.12
N ARG A 67 14.97 -3.13 -1.09
CA ARG A 67 16.40 -3.32 -1.30
C ARG A 67 16.70 -4.71 -1.86
N LYS A 68 16.04 -5.73 -1.32
CA LYS A 68 16.19 -7.09 -1.83
C LYS A 68 15.71 -7.20 -3.27
N ALA A 69 14.59 -6.54 -3.58
CA ALA A 69 14.06 -6.56 -4.95
C ALA A 69 14.94 -5.79 -5.91
N GLN A 70 15.61 -4.73 -5.44
CA GLN A 70 16.59 -4.03 -6.26
C GLN A 70 17.76 -4.93 -6.63
N SER A 71 18.19 -5.75 -5.69
CA SER A 71 19.31 -6.67 -5.97
C SER A 71 18.91 -7.75 -6.97
N ASN A 72 17.60 -8.00 -7.13
CA ASN A 72 17.08 -8.92 -8.14
C ASN A 72 16.70 -8.22 -9.44
N ASN A 73 16.91 -6.91 -9.51
CA ASN A 73 16.57 -6.09 -10.68
C ASN A 73 15.07 -6.06 -10.98
N THR A 74 14.24 -6.25 -9.96
CA THR A 74 12.78 -6.18 -10.14
C THR A 74 12.19 -4.85 -9.69
N VAL A 75 12.99 -4.02 -8.97
CA VAL A 75 12.59 -2.69 -8.55
C VAL A 75 13.62 -1.70 -9.07
N ARG A 76 13.14 -0.53 -9.49
CA ARG A 76 13.99 0.52 -10.04
C ARG A 76 15.02 0.99 -9.01
N ALA A 77 16.10 1.57 -9.51
CA ALA A 77 17.15 2.13 -8.67
C ALA A 77 16.60 3.34 -7.92
N GLY A 78 17.16 3.61 -6.76
CA GLY A 78 16.78 4.73 -5.93
C GLY A 78 16.96 4.38 -4.48
N ASP A 79 16.78 5.38 -3.61
CA ASP A 79 16.88 5.18 -2.17
C ASP A 79 15.70 4.35 -1.69
N PRO A 80 15.93 3.15 -1.15
CA PRO A 80 14.81 2.28 -0.74
C PRO A 80 13.86 2.94 0.26
N ARG A 81 14.37 3.76 1.16
CA ARG A 81 13.50 4.43 2.13
C ARG A 81 12.60 5.47 1.48
N GLN A 82 13.12 6.19 0.50
CA GLN A 82 12.29 7.15 -0.23
C GLN A 82 11.23 6.45 -1.05
N LEU A 83 11.59 5.35 -1.70
CA LEU A 83 10.62 4.57 -2.45
C LEU A 83 9.55 4.00 -1.52
N ALA A 84 9.97 3.50 -0.35
CA ALA A 84 9.03 2.96 0.63
C ALA A 84 8.08 4.04 1.13
N ALA A 85 8.58 5.24 1.38
CA ALA A 85 7.74 6.35 1.84
C ALA A 85 6.68 6.69 0.79
N MET A 86 7.05 6.71 -0.49
CA MET A 86 6.08 6.99 -1.55
C MET A 86 5.05 5.88 -1.67
N VAL A 87 5.48 4.62 -1.55
CA VAL A 87 4.54 3.50 -1.57
C VAL A 87 3.53 3.64 -0.43
N LEU A 88 4.00 4.01 0.76
CA LEU A 88 3.13 4.20 1.90
C LEU A 88 2.13 5.33 1.67
N LEU A 89 2.60 6.46 1.13
CA LEU A 89 1.72 7.59 0.85
C LEU A 89 0.65 7.23 -0.16
N ILE A 90 1.01 6.55 -1.22
CA ILE A 90 0.05 6.14 -2.25
C ILE A 90 -0.99 5.21 -1.62
N THR A 91 -0.53 4.23 -0.84
CA THR A 91 -1.41 3.25 -0.22
C THR A 91 -2.35 3.89 0.78
N GLN A 92 -1.84 4.78 1.64
CA GLN A 92 -2.67 5.47 2.62
C GLN A 92 -3.73 6.32 1.95
N SER A 93 -3.37 6.99 0.87
CA SER A 93 -4.32 7.80 0.14
C SER A 93 -5.46 6.94 -0.40
N ALA A 94 -5.14 5.77 -0.93
CA ALA A 94 -6.16 4.86 -1.43
C ALA A 94 -7.11 4.41 -0.31
N ILE A 95 -6.55 4.12 0.88
CA ILE A 95 -7.39 3.70 2.01
C ILE A 95 -8.28 4.84 2.48
N GLN A 96 -7.70 6.02 2.67
CA GLN A 96 -8.41 7.16 3.24
C GLN A 96 -9.52 7.66 2.33
N SER A 97 -9.30 7.62 1.03
CA SER A 97 -10.24 8.17 0.06
C SER A 97 -11.12 7.13 -0.60
N ALA A 98 -11.03 5.88 -0.17
CA ALA A 98 -11.75 4.78 -0.82
C ALA A 98 -13.25 5.06 -0.93
N GLN A 99 -13.87 5.59 0.14
CA GLN A 99 -15.31 5.81 0.13
C GLN A 99 -15.70 6.97 -0.76
N ILE A 100 -14.82 7.97 -0.86
CA ILE A 100 -15.09 9.14 -1.71
C ILE A 100 -15.12 8.75 -3.18
N VAL A 101 -14.21 7.87 -3.58
CA VAL A 101 -14.09 7.49 -4.99
C VAL A 101 -14.93 6.27 -5.36
N GLU A 102 -15.61 5.67 -4.39
CA GLU A 102 -16.35 4.43 -4.63
C GLU A 102 -17.32 4.48 -5.82
N PRO A 103 -18.03 5.60 -6.05
CA PRO A 103 -18.92 5.67 -7.22
C PRO A 103 -18.20 5.52 -8.57
N ILE A 104 -16.90 5.80 -8.59
CA ILE A 104 -16.09 5.70 -9.81
C ILE A 104 -15.21 4.46 -9.77
N LEU A 105 -14.60 4.20 -8.61
CA LEU A 105 -13.72 3.06 -8.38
C LEU A 105 -14.28 2.24 -7.25
N ASP A 106 -15.05 1.20 -7.58
CA ASP A 106 -15.55 0.32 -6.54
C ASP A 106 -14.37 -0.41 -5.86
N PRO A 107 -14.61 -1.11 -4.74
CA PRO A 107 -13.52 -1.72 -4.01
C PRO A 107 -12.59 -2.62 -4.84
N ASP A 108 -13.15 -3.41 -5.74
CA ASP A 108 -12.33 -4.29 -6.55
C ASP A 108 -11.52 -3.51 -7.59
N ALA A 109 -12.15 -2.51 -8.20
CA ALA A 109 -11.44 -1.66 -9.15
C ALA A 109 -10.32 -0.88 -8.47
N LEU A 110 -10.58 -0.37 -7.26
CA LEU A 110 -9.55 0.35 -6.51
C LEU A 110 -8.36 -0.55 -6.21
N THR A 111 -8.62 -1.79 -5.79
CA THR A 111 -7.55 -2.75 -5.50
C THR A 111 -6.71 -2.99 -6.76
N THR A 112 -7.37 -3.20 -7.90
CA THR A 112 -6.67 -3.45 -9.16
C THR A 112 -5.81 -2.24 -9.57
N GLU A 113 -6.39 -1.03 -9.47
CA GLU A 113 -5.66 0.17 -9.86
C GLU A 113 -4.51 0.47 -8.92
N LEU A 114 -4.69 0.22 -7.63
CA LEU A 114 -3.60 0.41 -6.67
C LEU A 114 -2.45 -0.54 -6.98
N ASP A 115 -2.75 -1.79 -7.31
CA ASP A 115 -1.74 -2.75 -7.70
C ASP A 115 -0.95 -2.25 -8.92
N HIS A 116 -1.66 -1.78 -9.94
CA HIS A 116 -1.02 -1.22 -11.13
C HIS A 116 -0.17 0.00 -10.79
N ALA A 117 -0.68 0.88 -9.94
CA ALA A 117 0.04 2.09 -9.59
C ALA A 117 1.34 1.78 -8.88
N LEU A 118 1.30 0.87 -7.90
CA LEU A 118 2.49 0.53 -7.14
C LEU A 118 3.51 -0.22 -8.00
N ASN A 119 3.05 -1.18 -8.81
CA ASN A 119 3.96 -1.88 -9.70
C ASN A 119 4.56 -0.94 -10.74
N GLY A 120 3.75 -0.04 -11.29
CA GLY A 120 4.24 0.92 -12.26
C GLY A 120 5.28 1.86 -11.68
N TYR A 121 5.04 2.33 -10.45
CA TYR A 121 5.97 3.20 -9.77
C TYR A 121 7.31 2.51 -9.49
N LEU A 122 7.25 1.24 -9.09
CA LEU A 122 8.44 0.52 -8.64
C LEU A 122 9.19 -0.22 -9.77
N ARG A 123 8.56 -0.38 -10.91
CA ARG A 123 9.12 -1.23 -11.96
C ARG A 123 10.48 -0.72 -12.44
N ASN A 124 11.38 -1.67 -12.65
CA ASN A 124 12.70 -1.39 -13.19
C ASN A 124 12.65 -1.58 -14.70
N ASP A 125 12.57 -0.46 -15.42
CA ASP A 125 12.54 -0.52 -16.88
C ASP A 125 13.96 -0.44 -17.50
#